data_3e63eea5802044deadb5096f3044cfb6
#
_entry.id   3e63eea5802044deadb5096f3044cfb6
#
_cell.length_a   1.000
_cell.length_b   1.000
_cell.length_c   1.000
_cell.angle_alpha   90.00
_cell.angle_beta   90.00
_cell.angle_gamma   90.00
#
_symmetry.space_group_name_H-M   'P 1'
#
loop_
_entity.id
_entity.type
_entity.pdbx_description
1 polymer ?
#
loop_
_entity_poly.entity_id
_entity_poly.type
_entity_poly.pdbx_seq_one_letter_code
_entity_poly.pdbx_strand_id
1 'polypeptide(L)'
;PLAPAASWPPQPPRLHFVNFAHGSAYENQQQCWARSAVARGGADAAKAWTLAELEADPLYEAALGHLVARLGAKAAAYRMNFALWKPLIILRELEKLRDGDWVAYSDVVRPYYLNSLHADKCFRASLWPLLAWLDRMMGAGSGAWLPGVYLDYRNRDFQPWFKNWPKNNFLARNASQTQRLLDAARLPPRLVNAVYSAHHLQNSWIVVRKSMATARLIREWFRLCASPESALTSIIDQSWYAILAVKYDLPAISGESLEGTPRDKHGHINPNVLKDINVVLEALVGPNAGAIQLVTPNETRLGYTSST
;
A
#
# COMPACT_ATOMS: atom_id res chain seq x y z
N PRO A 1 -19.83 35.61 -30.84
CA PRO A 1 -19.81 35.01 -29.55
C PRO A 1 -20.03 33.52 -29.73
N LEU A 2 -18.95 32.71 -29.48
CA LEU A 2 -19.06 31.26 -29.42
C LEU A 2 -19.87 30.92 -28.16
N ALA A 3 -20.93 30.14 -28.32
CA ALA A 3 -21.68 29.62 -27.22
C ALA A 3 -20.72 28.86 -26.28
N PRO A 4 -20.83 29.01 -24.94
CA PRO A 4 -20.02 28.24 -24.04
C PRO A 4 -20.26 26.75 -24.32
N ALA A 5 -19.17 25.99 -24.51
CA ALA A 5 -19.25 24.55 -24.72
C ALA A 5 -20.07 23.97 -23.56
N ALA A 6 -21.14 23.27 -23.88
CA ALA A 6 -22.00 22.62 -22.92
C ALA A 6 -21.09 21.70 -22.07
N SER A 7 -20.90 22.05 -20.81
CA SER A 7 -20.16 21.21 -19.87
C SER A 7 -21.02 19.97 -19.61
N TRP A 8 -20.68 18.86 -20.28
CA TRP A 8 -21.25 17.56 -19.93
C TRP A 8 -21.05 17.32 -18.46
N PRO A 9 -22.01 16.76 -17.73
CA PRO A 9 -21.78 16.38 -16.34
C PRO A 9 -20.54 15.50 -16.27
N PRO A 10 -19.67 15.71 -15.28
CA PRO A 10 -18.45 14.92 -15.16
C PRO A 10 -18.82 13.44 -15.10
N GLN A 11 -18.22 12.64 -15.98
CA GLN A 11 -18.45 11.20 -15.96
C GLN A 11 -18.04 10.67 -14.58
N PRO A 12 -18.80 9.70 -14.01
CA PRO A 12 -18.44 9.11 -12.75
C PRO A 12 -17.02 8.52 -12.81
N PRO A 13 -16.28 8.55 -11.69
CA PRO A 13 -14.95 7.96 -11.64
C PRO A 13 -15.03 6.45 -11.88
N ARG A 14 -14.02 5.91 -12.56
CA ARG A 14 -13.85 4.47 -12.77
C ARG A 14 -12.93 3.90 -11.71
N LEU A 15 -13.10 2.62 -11.44
CA LEU A 15 -12.24 1.85 -10.54
C LEU A 15 -11.60 0.68 -11.30
N HIS A 16 -10.28 0.64 -11.36
CA HIS A 16 -9.52 -0.50 -11.87
C HIS A 16 -8.86 -1.25 -10.71
N PHE A 17 -8.92 -2.57 -10.74
CA PHE A 17 -8.23 -3.42 -9.78
C PHE A 17 -7.02 -4.07 -10.41
N VAL A 18 -5.89 -4.11 -9.67
CA VAL A 18 -4.67 -4.79 -10.09
C VAL A 18 -4.11 -5.65 -8.99
N ASN A 19 -3.54 -6.77 -9.38
CA ASN A 19 -2.72 -7.60 -8.51
C ASN A 19 -1.64 -8.34 -9.30
N PHE A 20 -0.72 -8.95 -8.57
CA PHE A 20 0.33 -9.78 -9.13
C PHE A 20 0.52 -11.02 -8.28
N ALA A 21 0.77 -12.16 -8.93
CA ALA A 21 1.20 -13.38 -8.27
C ALA A 21 2.23 -14.11 -9.13
N HIS A 22 3.10 -14.83 -8.47
CA HIS A 22 4.06 -15.71 -9.10
C HIS A 22 4.17 -17.01 -8.28
N GLY A 23 4.02 -18.14 -8.97
CA GLY A 23 4.00 -19.46 -8.38
C GLY A 23 2.57 -19.99 -8.13
N SER A 24 2.38 -21.27 -8.41
CA SER A 24 1.08 -21.94 -8.45
C SER A 24 0.21 -21.75 -7.19
N ALA A 25 0.84 -21.62 -6.01
CA ALA A 25 0.13 -21.43 -4.76
C ALA A 25 -0.60 -20.07 -4.67
N TYR A 26 -0.23 -19.09 -5.50
CA TYR A 26 -0.79 -17.74 -5.49
C TYR A 26 -1.66 -17.44 -6.73
N GLU A 27 -1.38 -18.08 -7.85
CA GLU A 27 -2.04 -17.77 -9.13
C GLU A 27 -3.55 -18.03 -9.11
N ASN A 28 -3.98 -19.13 -8.47
CA ASN A 28 -5.41 -19.40 -8.29
C ASN A 28 -6.11 -18.32 -7.45
N GLN A 29 -5.45 -17.89 -6.40
CA GLN A 29 -5.95 -16.80 -5.54
C GLN A 29 -5.98 -15.47 -6.29
N GLN A 30 -4.97 -15.19 -7.10
CA GLN A 30 -4.90 -14.02 -7.95
C GLN A 30 -6.12 -13.90 -8.86
N GLN A 31 -6.48 -14.99 -9.54
CA GLN A 31 -7.63 -15.02 -10.43
C GLN A 31 -8.96 -14.84 -9.66
N CYS A 32 -9.05 -15.40 -8.44
CA CYS A 32 -10.21 -15.17 -7.60
C CYS A 32 -10.37 -13.69 -7.24
N TRP A 33 -9.29 -13.03 -6.81
CA TRP A 33 -9.31 -11.60 -6.49
C TRP A 33 -9.71 -10.76 -7.70
N ALA A 34 -9.10 -10.99 -8.87
CA ALA A 34 -9.40 -10.24 -10.08
C ALA A 34 -10.88 -10.39 -10.51
N ARG A 35 -11.41 -11.62 -10.54
CA ARG A 35 -12.82 -11.86 -10.90
C ARG A 35 -13.78 -11.25 -9.88
N SER A 36 -13.48 -11.40 -8.59
CA SER A 36 -14.36 -10.86 -7.54
C SER A 36 -14.29 -9.33 -7.44
N ALA A 37 -13.19 -8.71 -7.84
CA ALA A 37 -13.09 -7.25 -7.89
C ALA A 37 -14.16 -6.66 -8.83
N VAL A 38 -14.37 -7.28 -9.99
CA VAL A 38 -15.45 -6.87 -10.92
C VAL A 38 -16.81 -7.30 -10.40
N ALA A 39 -16.96 -8.56 -10.01
CA ALA A 39 -18.28 -9.12 -9.68
C ALA A 39 -18.87 -8.58 -8.38
N ARG A 40 -18.05 -8.21 -7.40
CA ARG A 40 -18.47 -7.80 -6.05
C ARG A 40 -17.78 -6.54 -5.55
N GLY A 41 -16.52 -6.34 -5.93
CA GLY A 41 -15.71 -5.18 -5.53
C GLY A 41 -16.16 -3.88 -6.20
N GLY A 42 -16.96 -3.95 -7.26
CA GLY A 42 -17.43 -2.77 -8.00
C GLY A 42 -16.39 -2.16 -8.93
N ALA A 43 -15.32 -2.91 -9.26
CA ALA A 43 -14.33 -2.47 -10.24
C ALA A 43 -14.89 -2.57 -11.67
N ASP A 44 -14.61 -1.55 -12.48
CA ASP A 44 -14.95 -1.52 -13.91
C ASP A 44 -14.07 -2.47 -14.72
N ALA A 45 -12.83 -2.68 -14.25
CA ALA A 45 -11.88 -3.61 -14.84
C ALA A 45 -10.95 -4.18 -13.77
N ALA A 46 -10.44 -5.39 -14.05
CA ALA A 46 -9.43 -6.03 -13.21
C ALA A 46 -8.31 -6.62 -14.07
N LYS A 47 -7.07 -6.42 -13.65
CA LYS A 47 -5.88 -6.96 -14.29
C LYS A 47 -5.07 -7.80 -13.32
N ALA A 48 -4.99 -9.09 -13.60
CA ALA A 48 -4.07 -10.02 -12.96
C ALA A 48 -2.76 -10.05 -13.75
N TRP A 49 -1.72 -9.42 -13.25
CA TRP A 49 -0.43 -9.36 -13.91
C TRP A 49 0.34 -10.68 -13.75
N THR A 50 0.97 -11.14 -14.81
CA THR A 50 1.84 -12.31 -14.82
C THR A 50 3.31 -11.92 -14.76
N LEU A 51 4.19 -12.88 -14.42
CA LEU A 51 5.63 -12.67 -14.48
C LEU A 51 6.10 -12.33 -15.91
N ALA A 52 5.56 -13.03 -16.91
CA ALA A 52 5.91 -12.78 -18.31
C ALA A 52 5.58 -11.35 -18.76
N GLU A 53 4.43 -10.81 -18.32
CA GLU A 53 4.05 -9.44 -18.62
C GLU A 53 4.95 -8.42 -17.91
N LEU A 54 5.38 -8.72 -16.69
CA LEU A 54 6.35 -7.88 -15.98
C LEU A 54 7.71 -7.88 -16.68
N GLU A 55 8.20 -9.06 -17.04
CA GLU A 55 9.49 -9.21 -17.71
C GLU A 55 9.51 -8.59 -19.12
N ALA A 56 8.36 -8.50 -19.76
CA ALA A 56 8.19 -7.79 -21.04
C ALA A 56 8.04 -6.27 -20.90
N ASP A 57 7.87 -5.75 -19.67
CA ASP A 57 7.77 -4.30 -19.45
C ASP A 57 9.15 -3.64 -19.48
N PRO A 58 9.39 -2.67 -20.38
CA PRO A 58 10.72 -2.08 -20.56
C PRO A 58 11.23 -1.33 -19.34
N LEU A 59 10.34 -0.79 -18.48
CA LEU A 59 10.76 -0.17 -17.22
C LEU A 59 11.23 -1.22 -16.20
N TYR A 60 10.54 -2.37 -16.14
CA TYR A 60 10.95 -3.47 -15.26
C TYR A 60 12.30 -4.04 -15.70
N GLU A 61 12.47 -4.31 -16.99
CA GLU A 61 13.70 -4.82 -17.56
C GLU A 61 14.88 -3.87 -17.30
N ALA A 62 14.71 -2.58 -17.59
CA ALA A 62 15.75 -1.58 -17.36
C ALA A 62 16.12 -1.46 -15.87
N ALA A 63 15.13 -1.45 -14.97
CA ALA A 63 15.35 -1.36 -13.53
C ALA A 63 16.07 -2.62 -12.99
N LEU A 64 15.64 -3.80 -13.41
CA LEU A 64 16.30 -5.05 -13.03
C LEU A 64 17.71 -5.13 -13.57
N GLY A 65 17.93 -4.76 -14.83
CA GLY A 65 19.27 -4.69 -15.44
C GLY A 65 20.20 -3.77 -14.68
N HIS A 66 19.72 -2.59 -14.27
CA HIS A 66 20.48 -1.67 -13.43
C HIS A 66 20.87 -2.28 -12.06
N LEU A 67 19.92 -2.95 -11.39
CA LEU A 67 20.19 -3.63 -10.12
C LEU A 67 21.19 -4.76 -10.28
N VAL A 68 21.08 -5.58 -11.34
CA VAL A 68 22.02 -6.67 -11.63
C VAL A 68 23.41 -6.12 -11.92
N ALA A 69 23.53 -5.04 -12.69
CA ALA A 69 24.82 -4.41 -12.98
C ALA A 69 25.52 -3.86 -11.71
N ARG A 70 24.74 -3.40 -10.72
CA ARG A 70 25.27 -2.80 -9.48
C ARG A 70 25.51 -3.82 -8.37
N LEU A 71 24.68 -4.84 -8.26
CA LEU A 71 24.66 -5.78 -7.14
C LEU A 71 25.14 -7.19 -7.53
N GLY A 72 25.41 -7.41 -8.81
CA GLY A 72 25.88 -8.67 -9.36
C GLY A 72 24.78 -9.73 -9.51
N ALA A 73 25.18 -10.96 -9.87
CA ALA A 73 24.25 -12.05 -10.21
C ALA A 73 23.27 -12.42 -9.07
N LYS A 74 23.59 -12.14 -7.82
CA LYS A 74 22.66 -12.33 -6.69
C LYS A 74 21.39 -11.50 -6.82
N ALA A 75 21.46 -10.32 -7.44
CA ALA A 75 20.29 -9.50 -7.69
C ALA A 75 19.31 -10.18 -8.65
N ALA A 76 19.80 -10.86 -9.68
CA ALA A 76 18.95 -11.62 -10.59
C ALA A 76 18.19 -12.75 -9.88
N ALA A 77 18.84 -13.47 -8.96
CA ALA A 77 18.22 -14.52 -8.16
C ALA A 77 17.14 -13.99 -7.18
N TYR A 78 17.34 -12.77 -6.70
CA TYR A 78 16.41 -12.11 -5.75
C TYR A 78 15.49 -11.09 -6.42
N ARG A 79 15.35 -11.11 -7.76
CA ARG A 79 14.58 -10.13 -8.52
C ARG A 79 13.18 -9.83 -7.99
N MET A 80 12.49 -10.84 -7.48
CA MET A 80 11.16 -10.67 -6.90
C MET A 80 11.18 -9.97 -5.55
N ASN A 81 12.29 -10.07 -4.81
CA ASN A 81 12.43 -9.43 -3.49
C ASN A 81 12.58 -7.90 -3.58
N PHE A 82 12.97 -7.38 -4.75
CA PHE A 82 13.02 -5.92 -4.95
C PHE A 82 11.63 -5.29 -5.07
N ALA A 83 10.60 -6.10 -5.17
CA ALA A 83 9.20 -5.67 -5.22
C ALA A 83 8.93 -4.55 -6.25
N LEU A 84 9.71 -4.52 -7.34
CA LEU A 84 9.56 -3.58 -8.46
C LEU A 84 8.16 -3.64 -9.07
N TRP A 85 7.57 -4.83 -9.06
CA TRP A 85 6.28 -5.10 -9.66
C TRP A 85 5.15 -4.29 -9.02
N LYS A 86 5.15 -4.10 -7.68
CA LYS A 86 4.04 -3.45 -6.97
C LYS A 86 3.83 -2.00 -7.45
N PRO A 87 4.79 -1.08 -7.35
CA PRO A 87 4.61 0.27 -7.87
C PRO A 87 4.46 0.30 -9.40
N LEU A 88 5.09 -0.63 -10.13
CA LEU A 88 5.01 -0.66 -11.59
C LEU A 88 3.59 -0.96 -12.08
N ILE A 89 2.95 -2.03 -11.58
CA ILE A 89 1.61 -2.40 -12.05
C ILE A 89 0.57 -1.34 -11.70
N ILE A 90 0.71 -0.70 -10.53
CA ILE A 90 -0.13 0.44 -10.14
C ILE A 90 0.09 1.60 -11.13
N LEU A 91 1.33 1.93 -11.44
CA LEU A 91 1.67 2.99 -12.39
C LEU A 91 1.08 2.72 -13.78
N ARG A 92 1.22 1.50 -14.28
CA ARG A 92 0.71 1.11 -15.60
C ARG A 92 -0.82 1.20 -15.70
N GLU A 93 -1.52 0.90 -14.59
CA GLU A 93 -2.98 1.10 -14.59
C GLU A 93 -3.34 2.58 -14.47
N LEU A 94 -2.63 3.35 -13.65
CA LEU A 94 -2.84 4.80 -13.58
C LEU A 94 -2.65 5.48 -14.95
N GLU A 95 -1.70 5.03 -15.76
CA GLU A 95 -1.45 5.58 -17.09
C GLU A 95 -2.63 5.43 -18.07
N LYS A 96 -3.49 4.42 -17.87
CA LYS A 96 -4.69 4.15 -18.67
C LYS A 96 -5.92 4.95 -18.23
N LEU A 97 -5.88 5.56 -17.07
CA LEU A 97 -7.01 6.18 -16.41
C LEU A 97 -7.05 7.70 -16.61
N ARG A 98 -8.22 8.30 -16.43
CA ARG A 98 -8.42 9.76 -16.38
C ARG A 98 -8.12 10.27 -14.97
N ASP A 99 -7.79 11.55 -14.85
CA ASP A 99 -7.72 12.19 -13.54
C ASP A 99 -9.05 12.04 -12.79
N GLY A 100 -8.96 11.67 -11.51
CA GLY A 100 -10.11 11.35 -10.67
C GLY A 100 -10.54 9.89 -10.64
N ASP A 101 -10.13 9.05 -11.61
CA ASP A 101 -10.37 7.60 -11.58
C ASP A 101 -9.49 6.93 -10.48
N TRP A 102 -9.80 5.69 -10.12
CA TRP A 102 -9.16 4.95 -9.03
C TRP A 102 -8.45 3.68 -9.51
N VAL A 103 -7.32 3.39 -8.88
CA VAL A 103 -6.69 2.07 -8.91
C VAL A 103 -6.73 1.48 -7.51
N ALA A 104 -7.20 0.25 -7.41
CA ALA A 104 -7.07 -0.57 -6.20
C ALA A 104 -6.08 -1.70 -6.47
N TYR A 105 -5.17 -1.90 -5.54
CA TYR A 105 -4.21 -2.99 -5.51
C TYR A 105 -4.41 -3.84 -4.26
N SER A 106 -4.23 -5.16 -4.37
CA SER A 106 -4.13 -6.05 -3.22
C SER A 106 -3.08 -7.12 -3.44
N ASP A 107 -2.26 -7.38 -2.42
CA ASP A 107 -1.39 -8.56 -2.38
C ASP A 107 -2.24 -9.82 -2.48
N VAL A 108 -1.70 -10.83 -3.16
CA VAL A 108 -2.25 -12.17 -3.13
C VAL A 108 -1.67 -12.89 -1.92
N VAL A 109 -2.48 -13.05 -0.88
CA VAL A 109 -2.05 -13.64 0.39
C VAL A 109 -2.37 -15.13 0.41
N ARG A 110 -1.45 -15.96 0.90
CA ARG A 110 -1.70 -17.40 1.04
C ARG A 110 -2.84 -17.66 2.04
N PRO A 111 -3.73 -18.64 1.77
CA PRO A 111 -4.89 -18.94 2.63
C PRO A 111 -4.55 -19.18 4.11
N TYR A 112 -3.40 -19.75 4.41
CA TYR A 112 -3.03 -20.05 5.80
C TYR A 112 -2.65 -18.82 6.65
N TYR A 113 -2.39 -17.67 6.01
CA TYR A 113 -2.19 -16.41 6.73
C TYR A 113 -3.50 -15.72 7.11
N LEU A 114 -4.55 -16.02 6.37
CA LEU A 114 -5.89 -15.53 6.62
C LEU A 114 -6.62 -16.66 7.36
N ASN A 115 -6.53 -16.78 8.67
CA ASN A 115 -7.22 -17.81 9.45
C ASN A 115 -8.39 -18.41 8.66
N SER A 116 -8.48 -19.73 8.53
CA SER A 116 -9.30 -20.53 7.60
C SER A 116 -10.76 -20.09 7.33
N LEU A 117 -11.29 -19.16 8.09
CA LEU A 117 -12.62 -18.57 7.93
C LEU A 117 -12.78 -17.72 6.66
N HIS A 118 -11.69 -17.26 6.03
CA HIS A 118 -11.73 -16.29 4.92
C HIS A 118 -10.96 -16.70 3.68
N ALA A 119 -10.31 -17.87 3.69
CA ALA A 119 -9.40 -18.33 2.64
C ALA A 119 -10.02 -18.37 1.22
N ASP A 120 -11.34 -18.56 1.12
CA ASP A 120 -12.05 -18.73 -0.16
C ASP A 120 -12.79 -17.47 -0.63
N LYS A 121 -12.68 -16.38 0.11
CA LYS A 121 -13.54 -15.22 -0.11
C LYS A 121 -12.73 -14.01 -0.54
N CYS A 122 -12.35 -13.96 -1.80
CA CYS A 122 -11.80 -12.78 -2.44
C CYS A 122 -12.60 -11.51 -2.08
N PHE A 123 -12.87 -10.55 -2.91
CA PHE A 123 -13.73 -9.44 -2.51
C PHE A 123 -15.11 -9.93 -2.05
N ARG A 124 -15.53 -9.51 -0.85
CA ARG A 124 -16.83 -9.82 -0.24
C ARG A 124 -17.82 -8.67 -0.40
N ALA A 125 -17.31 -7.45 -0.51
CA ALA A 125 -18.09 -6.23 -0.62
C ALA A 125 -17.49 -5.27 -1.64
N SER A 126 -18.26 -4.24 -2.01
CA SER A 126 -17.84 -3.18 -2.90
C SER A 126 -16.77 -2.30 -2.24
N LEU A 127 -15.82 -1.83 -3.05
CA LEU A 127 -14.82 -0.83 -2.67
C LEU A 127 -15.39 0.59 -2.61
N TRP A 128 -16.51 0.86 -3.27
CA TRP A 128 -17.07 2.21 -3.39
C TRP A 128 -17.36 2.90 -2.05
N PRO A 129 -17.86 2.23 -0.99
CA PRO A 129 -17.98 2.87 0.32
C PRO A 129 -16.66 3.38 0.87
N LEU A 130 -15.57 2.62 0.70
CA LEU A 130 -14.22 3.05 1.08
C LEU A 130 -13.80 4.27 0.26
N LEU A 131 -13.93 4.23 -1.05
CA LEU A 131 -13.54 5.35 -1.93
C LEU A 131 -14.33 6.62 -1.61
N ALA A 132 -15.63 6.51 -1.40
CA ALA A 132 -16.48 7.64 -1.02
C ALA A 132 -16.12 8.20 0.38
N TRP A 133 -15.79 7.33 1.33
CA TRP A 133 -15.32 7.75 2.65
C TRP A 133 -14.01 8.52 2.53
N LEU A 134 -13.08 8.03 1.73
CA LEU A 134 -11.80 8.65 1.47
C LEU A 134 -11.95 10.04 0.83
N ASP A 135 -12.79 10.15 -0.21
CA ASP A 135 -13.08 11.44 -0.86
C ASP A 135 -13.63 12.47 0.13
N ARG A 136 -14.46 12.04 1.07
CA ARG A 136 -14.96 12.95 2.13
C ARG A 136 -13.87 13.37 3.11
N MET A 137 -13.05 12.43 3.56
CA MET A 137 -12.01 12.69 4.56
C MET A 137 -10.87 13.55 4.02
N MET A 138 -10.53 13.38 2.74
CA MET A 138 -9.39 14.04 2.11
C MET A 138 -9.76 15.37 1.43
N GLY A 139 -11.03 15.61 1.19
CA GLY A 139 -11.49 16.71 0.35
C GLY A 139 -11.26 16.42 -1.15
N ALA A 140 -12.22 16.82 -1.96
CA ALA A 140 -12.15 16.69 -3.42
C ALA A 140 -11.00 17.56 -3.95
N GLY A 141 -9.85 16.99 -4.23
CA GLY A 141 -8.70 17.72 -4.77
C GLY A 141 -7.37 17.48 -4.07
N SER A 142 -7.32 16.78 -2.94
CA SER A 142 -6.05 16.35 -2.35
C SER A 142 -5.39 15.34 -3.29
N GLY A 143 -4.31 15.77 -3.93
CA GLY A 143 -3.84 15.12 -5.16
C GLY A 143 -3.07 13.82 -5.02
N ALA A 144 -2.54 13.48 -3.85
CA ALA A 144 -1.69 12.29 -3.70
C ALA A 144 -2.18 11.46 -2.52
N TRP A 145 -2.52 10.20 -2.80
CA TRP A 145 -3.08 9.35 -1.78
C TRP A 145 -2.71 7.90 -1.94
N LEU A 146 -2.15 7.33 -0.90
CA LEU A 146 -1.77 5.94 -0.80
C LEU A 146 -2.17 5.41 0.57
N PRO A 147 -3.45 5.13 0.81
CA PRO A 147 -3.81 4.56 2.08
C PRO A 147 -3.34 3.12 2.17
N GLY A 148 -2.66 2.85 3.23
CA GLY A 148 -2.51 1.56 3.84
C GLY A 148 -3.10 1.61 5.23
N VAL A 149 -2.74 0.69 6.09
CA VAL A 149 -3.08 0.69 7.50
C VAL A 149 -1.82 0.94 8.32
N TYR A 150 -1.83 1.98 9.15
CA TYR A 150 -0.80 2.16 10.15
C TYR A 150 -0.96 1.11 11.25
N LEU A 151 0.12 0.41 11.54
CA LEU A 151 0.21 -0.52 12.65
C LEU A 151 1.13 0.08 13.71
N ASP A 152 0.60 0.37 14.89
CA ASP A 152 1.46 0.73 16.00
C ASP A 152 2.04 -0.54 16.63
N TYR A 153 3.23 -0.90 16.22
CA TYR A 153 3.95 -2.03 16.80
C TYR A 153 4.37 -1.81 18.28
N ARG A 154 4.25 -0.59 18.79
CA ARG A 154 4.43 -0.29 20.20
C ARG A 154 3.20 -0.60 21.01
N ASN A 155 2.05 -0.70 20.36
CA ASN A 155 0.82 -1.13 21.01
C ASN A 155 1.00 -2.55 21.54
N ARG A 156 0.63 -2.80 22.78
CA ARG A 156 0.68 -4.11 23.44
C ARG A 156 -0.06 -5.18 22.65
N ASP A 157 -1.09 -4.80 21.91
CA ASP A 157 -1.90 -5.68 21.09
C ASP A 157 -1.12 -6.34 19.94
N PHE A 158 -0.05 -5.68 19.46
CA PHE A 158 0.79 -6.20 18.38
C PHE A 158 2.11 -6.81 18.86
N GLN A 159 2.53 -6.55 20.10
CA GLN A 159 3.84 -6.95 20.61
C GLN A 159 4.14 -8.45 20.53
N PRO A 160 3.21 -9.39 20.78
CA PRO A 160 3.51 -10.81 20.73
C PRO A 160 3.95 -11.29 19.35
N TRP A 161 3.46 -10.67 18.30
CA TRP A 161 3.74 -11.02 16.90
C TRP A 161 5.10 -10.50 16.42
N PHE A 162 5.61 -9.44 17.07
CA PHE A 162 6.82 -8.73 16.66
C PHE A 162 7.91 -8.70 17.72
N LYS A 163 7.88 -9.63 18.67
CA LYS A 163 8.82 -9.73 19.80
C LYS A 163 10.29 -9.64 19.40
N ASN A 164 10.63 -10.14 18.22
CA ASN A 164 11.98 -10.17 17.69
C ASN A 164 12.25 -9.13 16.61
N TRP A 165 11.29 -8.26 16.36
CA TRP A 165 11.44 -7.22 15.37
C TRP A 165 11.88 -5.95 16.06
N PRO A 166 13.05 -5.39 15.70
CA PRO A 166 13.49 -4.16 16.29
C PRO A 166 12.44 -3.07 16.09
N LYS A 167 12.25 -2.18 17.02
CA LYS A 167 11.33 -1.04 16.95
C LYS A 167 11.63 -0.25 15.67
N ASN A 168 10.68 -0.03 14.79
CA ASN A 168 10.78 0.68 13.49
C ASN A 168 11.59 -0.03 12.38
N ASN A 169 11.29 -1.26 12.10
CA ASN A 169 12.17 -2.23 11.49
C ASN A 169 12.20 -2.48 10.06
N PHE A 170 11.52 -1.72 9.33
CA PHE A 170 11.57 -1.83 7.88
C PHE A 170 12.67 -0.97 7.28
N LEU A 171 13.26 -0.12 8.07
CA LEU A 171 14.46 0.60 7.72
C LEU A 171 15.65 -0.37 7.79
N ALA A 172 16.81 0.03 7.47
CA ALA A 172 17.99 -0.83 7.45
C ALA A 172 18.39 -1.35 8.84
N ARG A 173 19.23 -2.40 8.87
CA ARG A 173 19.67 -3.08 10.08
C ARG A 173 20.48 -2.21 11.05
N ASN A 174 21.00 -1.07 10.57
CA ASN A 174 21.77 -0.13 11.38
C ASN A 174 21.58 1.32 10.90
N ALA A 175 22.00 2.27 11.72
CA ALA A 175 21.80 3.70 11.46
C ALA A 175 22.46 4.19 10.16
N SER A 176 23.65 3.68 9.80
CA SER A 176 24.34 4.09 8.57
C SER A 176 23.61 3.61 7.31
N GLN A 177 23.07 2.39 7.33
CA GLN A 177 22.26 1.86 6.23
C GLN A 177 20.95 2.62 6.12
N THR A 178 20.29 2.92 7.25
CA THR A 178 19.09 3.74 7.27
C THR A 178 19.38 5.12 6.67
N GLN A 179 20.48 5.77 7.04
CA GLN A 179 20.84 7.08 6.48
C GLN A 179 20.97 7.02 4.96
N ARG A 180 21.59 5.98 4.40
CA ARG A 180 21.69 5.79 2.95
C ARG A 180 20.32 5.66 2.28
N LEU A 181 19.34 5.00 2.90
CA LEU A 181 17.97 4.96 2.40
C LEU A 181 17.33 6.35 2.40
N LEU A 182 17.50 7.10 3.48
CA LEU A 182 16.96 8.46 3.60
C LEU A 182 17.58 9.41 2.55
N ASP A 183 18.87 9.30 2.31
CA ASP A 183 19.60 10.07 1.30
C ASP A 183 19.11 9.73 -0.12
N ALA A 184 18.95 8.44 -0.43
CA ALA A 184 18.40 7.99 -1.72
C ALA A 184 16.97 8.49 -1.95
N ALA A 185 16.17 8.57 -0.89
CA ALA A 185 14.83 9.16 -0.92
C ALA A 185 14.85 10.70 -0.95
N ARG A 186 16.02 11.33 -0.80
CA ARG A 186 16.18 12.79 -0.64
C ARG A 186 15.24 13.32 0.44
N LEU A 187 15.25 12.66 1.59
CA LEU A 187 14.40 13.06 2.71
C LEU A 187 14.94 14.35 3.33
N PRO A 188 14.11 15.39 3.53
CA PRO A 188 14.53 16.60 4.24
C PRO A 188 15.05 16.28 5.64
N PRO A 189 16.17 16.86 6.10
CA PRO A 189 16.76 16.54 7.42
C PRO A 189 15.79 16.67 8.59
N ARG A 190 14.87 17.63 8.53
CA ARG A 190 13.81 17.85 9.54
C ARG A 190 12.84 16.67 9.69
N LEU A 191 12.74 15.80 8.68
CA LEU A 191 11.85 14.63 8.68
C LEU A 191 12.53 13.33 9.11
N VAL A 192 13.83 13.32 9.31
CA VAL A 192 14.59 12.11 9.69
C VAL A 192 14.02 11.49 10.96
N ASN A 193 13.83 12.29 12.02
CA ASN A 193 13.24 11.81 13.27
C ASN A 193 11.80 11.31 13.09
N ALA A 194 11.07 11.86 12.09
CA ALA A 194 9.74 11.42 11.75
C ALA A 194 9.73 9.97 11.24
N VAL A 195 10.68 9.63 10.37
CA VAL A 195 10.80 8.25 9.84
C VAL A 195 11.08 7.26 10.96
N TYR A 196 11.96 7.62 11.90
CA TYR A 196 12.27 6.75 13.05
C TYR A 196 11.11 6.58 14.03
N SER A 197 10.22 7.56 14.13
CA SER A 197 9.08 7.55 15.06
C SER A 197 7.76 7.19 14.40
N ALA A 198 7.67 7.16 13.08
CA ALA A 198 6.45 6.80 12.36
C ALA A 198 6.04 5.36 12.64
N HIS A 199 4.74 5.14 12.63
CA HIS A 199 4.20 3.80 12.71
C HIS A 199 4.49 3.03 11.42
N HIS A 200 4.54 1.71 11.52
CA HIS A 200 4.70 0.88 10.34
C HIS A 200 3.45 0.96 9.46
N LEU A 201 3.65 1.21 8.19
CA LEU A 201 2.57 1.27 7.22
C LEU A 201 2.46 -0.06 6.47
N GLN A 202 1.34 -0.74 6.65
CA GLN A 202 1.02 -1.97 5.93
C GLN A 202 0.57 -1.62 4.51
N ASN A 203 1.23 -2.19 3.49
CA ASN A 203 0.97 -1.92 2.08
C ASN A 203 0.45 -3.14 1.31
N SER A 204 -0.20 -4.08 1.99
CA SER A 204 -0.77 -5.29 1.36
C SER A 204 -1.95 -4.97 0.45
N TRP A 205 -2.61 -3.85 0.68
CA TRP A 205 -3.59 -3.28 -0.22
C TRP A 205 -3.39 -1.77 -0.29
N ILE A 206 -3.67 -1.20 -1.43
CA ILE A 206 -3.47 0.21 -1.73
C ILE A 206 -4.61 0.65 -2.62
N VAL A 207 -5.20 1.81 -2.36
CA VAL A 207 -6.11 2.49 -3.27
C VAL A 207 -5.54 3.86 -3.61
N VAL A 208 -5.56 4.20 -4.89
CA VAL A 208 -4.91 5.38 -5.42
C VAL A 208 -5.86 6.12 -6.34
N ARG A 209 -6.10 7.40 -6.09
CA ARG A 209 -6.81 8.25 -7.03
C ARG A 209 -5.84 8.81 -8.06
N LYS A 210 -6.20 8.72 -9.33
CA LYS A 210 -5.40 9.26 -10.42
C LYS A 210 -5.30 10.77 -10.32
N SER A 211 -4.07 11.25 -10.25
CA SER A 211 -3.66 12.64 -10.41
C SER A 211 -2.22 12.70 -10.85
N MET A 212 -1.76 13.86 -11.30
CA MET A 212 -0.36 14.06 -11.63
C MET A 212 0.55 13.87 -10.39
N ALA A 213 0.11 14.33 -9.23
CA ALA A 213 0.85 14.18 -7.97
C ALA A 213 0.99 12.71 -7.58
N THR A 214 -0.09 11.94 -7.65
CA THR A 214 -0.09 10.51 -7.36
C THR A 214 0.79 9.73 -8.33
N ALA A 215 0.72 10.03 -9.62
CA ALA A 215 1.56 9.38 -10.62
C ALA A 215 3.06 9.66 -10.38
N ARG A 216 3.42 10.89 -9.96
CA ARG A 216 4.81 11.23 -9.56
C ARG A 216 5.26 10.44 -8.35
N LEU A 217 4.40 10.32 -7.35
CA LEU A 217 4.68 9.57 -6.11
C LEU A 217 4.93 8.08 -6.42
N ILE A 218 4.08 7.45 -7.24
CA ILE A 218 4.26 6.04 -7.62
C ILE A 218 5.54 5.84 -8.45
N ARG A 219 5.87 6.77 -9.36
CA ARG A 219 7.15 6.73 -10.10
C ARG A 219 8.35 6.87 -9.16
N GLU A 220 8.27 7.72 -8.15
CA GLU A 220 9.32 7.84 -7.15
C GLU A 220 9.47 6.55 -6.35
N TRP A 221 8.36 5.94 -5.93
CA TRP A 221 8.39 4.65 -5.25
C TRP A 221 9.06 3.57 -6.10
N PHE A 222 8.67 3.46 -7.38
CA PHE A 222 9.32 2.54 -8.32
C PHE A 222 10.82 2.80 -8.44
N ARG A 223 11.22 4.06 -8.63
CA ARG A 223 12.62 4.46 -8.72
C ARG A 223 13.42 4.07 -7.47
N LEU A 224 12.83 4.24 -6.30
CA LEU A 224 13.46 3.85 -5.04
C LEU A 224 13.59 2.34 -4.90
N CYS A 225 12.57 1.56 -5.26
CA CYS A 225 12.68 0.10 -5.33
C CYS A 225 13.79 -0.35 -6.31
N ALA A 226 13.98 0.39 -7.40
CA ALA A 226 15.03 0.14 -8.40
C ALA A 226 16.42 0.65 -7.98
N SER A 227 16.57 1.27 -6.81
CA SER A 227 17.89 1.76 -6.36
C SER A 227 18.70 0.63 -5.70
N PRO A 228 20.06 0.67 -5.82
CA PRO A 228 20.92 -0.30 -5.15
C PRO A 228 20.76 -0.32 -3.62
N GLU A 229 20.34 0.80 -3.04
CA GLU A 229 20.06 0.93 -1.60
C GLU A 229 18.93 0.00 -1.15
N SER A 230 18.08 -0.45 -2.06
CA SER A 230 17.04 -1.44 -1.77
C SER A 230 17.61 -2.74 -1.17
N ALA A 231 18.85 -3.11 -1.50
CA ALA A 231 19.51 -4.26 -0.91
C ALA A 231 19.85 -4.09 0.59
N LEU A 232 19.73 -2.88 1.14
CA LEU A 232 20.02 -2.60 2.55
C LEU A 232 18.85 -2.97 3.49
N THR A 233 17.66 -3.19 2.96
CA THR A 233 16.47 -3.55 3.74
C THR A 233 15.93 -4.92 3.34
N SER A 234 15.25 -5.58 4.26
CA SER A 234 14.67 -6.92 4.05
C SER A 234 13.24 -6.88 3.49
N ILE A 235 12.55 -5.75 3.61
CA ILE A 235 11.18 -5.55 3.13
C ILE A 235 11.15 -4.26 2.31
N ILE A 236 11.59 -4.37 1.08
CA ILE A 236 11.99 -3.26 0.23
C ILE A 236 10.83 -2.31 -0.06
N ASP A 237 9.71 -2.83 -0.55
CA ASP A 237 8.54 -2.03 -0.92
C ASP A 237 7.92 -1.29 0.27
N GLN A 238 7.83 -1.95 1.42
CA GLN A 238 7.31 -1.34 2.66
C GLN A 238 8.25 -0.28 3.22
N SER A 239 9.56 -0.51 3.19
CA SER A 239 10.54 0.46 3.67
C SER A 239 10.47 1.76 2.89
N TRP A 240 10.46 1.67 1.56
CA TRP A 240 10.33 2.84 0.71
C TRP A 240 8.98 3.52 0.84
N TYR A 241 7.91 2.72 0.94
CA TYR A 241 6.57 3.25 1.14
C TYR A 241 6.44 4.03 2.45
N ALA A 242 7.00 3.51 3.56
CA ALA A 242 7.02 4.20 4.85
C ALA A 242 7.81 5.52 4.80
N ILE A 243 8.97 5.55 4.12
CA ILE A 243 9.76 6.77 3.93
C ILE A 243 8.98 7.80 3.10
N LEU A 244 8.33 7.38 2.03
CA LEU A 244 7.51 8.27 1.19
C LEU A 244 6.28 8.77 1.93
N ALA A 245 5.65 7.94 2.78
CA ALA A 245 4.53 8.36 3.60
C ALA A 245 4.92 9.53 4.51
N VAL A 246 6.09 9.45 5.15
CA VAL A 246 6.62 10.56 5.97
C VAL A 246 7.00 11.77 5.11
N LYS A 247 7.66 11.54 3.97
CA LYS A 247 8.13 12.61 3.07
C LYS A 247 6.99 13.47 2.55
N TYR A 248 5.88 12.85 2.22
CA TYR A 248 4.72 13.50 1.61
C TYR A 248 3.54 13.65 2.57
N ASP A 249 3.73 13.32 3.85
CA ASP A 249 2.70 13.33 4.89
C ASP A 249 1.42 12.60 4.46
N LEU A 250 1.61 11.37 3.90
CA LEU A 250 0.51 10.60 3.34
C LEU A 250 -0.38 10.05 4.45
N PRO A 251 -1.68 10.29 4.40
CA PRO A 251 -2.60 9.72 5.37
C PRO A 251 -2.79 8.22 5.15
N ALA A 252 -3.09 7.52 6.24
CA ALA A 252 -3.46 6.11 6.23
C ALA A 252 -4.52 5.83 7.28
N ILE A 253 -5.22 4.71 7.16
CA ILE A 253 -6.21 4.29 8.15
C ILE A 253 -5.47 3.86 9.42
N SER A 254 -5.88 4.36 10.57
CA SER A 254 -5.39 3.87 11.85
C SER A 254 -5.88 2.44 12.10
N GLY A 255 -4.95 1.49 12.27
CA GLY A 255 -5.30 0.11 12.58
C GLY A 255 -6.04 -0.03 13.92
N GLU A 256 -5.80 0.89 14.85
CA GLU A 256 -6.46 0.94 16.15
C GLU A 256 -7.93 1.35 16.05
N SER A 257 -8.26 2.16 15.03
CA SER A 257 -9.64 2.61 14.80
C SER A 257 -10.54 1.57 14.13
N LEU A 258 -9.98 0.43 13.71
CA LEU A 258 -10.72 -0.67 13.11
C LEU A 258 -11.32 -1.56 14.22
N GLU A 259 -12.32 -1.05 14.90
CA GLU A 259 -13.08 -1.82 15.90
C GLU A 259 -13.76 -3.03 15.26
N GLY A 260 -13.83 -4.13 16.00
CA GLY A 260 -14.37 -5.41 15.49
C GLY A 260 -13.33 -6.26 14.74
N THR A 261 -12.09 -5.78 14.58
CA THR A 261 -11.00 -6.61 14.05
C THR A 261 -10.83 -7.86 14.93
N PRO A 262 -10.80 -9.07 14.34
CA PRO A 262 -10.61 -10.30 15.10
C PRO A 262 -9.35 -10.25 15.96
N ARG A 263 -9.51 -10.52 17.24
CA ARG A 263 -8.43 -10.59 18.21
C ARG A 263 -8.13 -12.06 18.55
N ASP A 264 -6.91 -12.33 18.93
CA ASP A 264 -6.54 -13.65 19.43
C ASP A 264 -7.13 -13.87 20.85
N LYS A 265 -6.90 -15.07 21.40
CA LYS A 265 -7.34 -15.43 22.76
C LYS A 265 -6.75 -14.55 23.88
N HIS A 266 -5.78 -13.73 23.57
CA HIS A 266 -5.15 -12.79 24.51
C HIS A 266 -5.58 -11.34 24.26
N GLY A 267 -6.53 -11.12 23.36
CA GLY A 267 -7.04 -9.78 23.02
C GLY A 267 -6.16 -9.02 22.00
N HIS A 268 -5.13 -9.65 21.42
CA HIS A 268 -4.24 -8.98 20.48
C HIS A 268 -4.77 -9.04 19.05
N ILE A 269 -4.66 -7.94 18.32
CA ILE A 269 -5.00 -7.90 16.90
C ILE A 269 -3.92 -8.66 16.11
N ASN A 270 -4.35 -9.66 15.33
CA ASN A 270 -3.44 -10.30 14.39
C ASN A 270 -3.18 -9.38 13.19
N PRO A 271 -1.95 -8.85 13.00
CA PRO A 271 -1.67 -7.92 11.92
C PRO A 271 -1.87 -8.53 10.53
N ASN A 272 -1.87 -9.85 10.40
CA ASN A 272 -2.19 -10.51 9.14
C ASN A 272 -3.66 -10.34 8.73
N VAL A 273 -4.56 -10.13 9.69
CA VAL A 273 -5.97 -9.85 9.40
C VAL A 273 -6.11 -8.49 8.68
N LEU A 274 -5.29 -7.51 9.04
CA LEU A 274 -5.30 -6.18 8.40
C LEU A 274 -4.71 -6.17 6.98
N LYS A 275 -4.14 -7.29 6.53
CA LYS A 275 -3.77 -7.50 5.13
C LYS A 275 -4.97 -7.75 4.23
N ASP A 276 -6.12 -8.12 4.82
CA ASP A 276 -7.36 -8.33 4.09
C ASP A 276 -8.16 -7.02 4.03
N ILE A 277 -8.26 -6.44 2.85
CA ILE A 277 -9.06 -5.23 2.63
C ILE A 277 -10.53 -5.41 3.03
N ASN A 278 -11.07 -6.63 3.00
CA ASN A 278 -12.44 -6.90 3.40
C ASN A 278 -12.71 -6.54 4.87
N VAL A 279 -11.71 -6.66 5.74
CA VAL A 279 -11.83 -6.24 7.15
C VAL A 279 -12.12 -4.74 7.25
N VAL A 280 -11.43 -3.94 6.44
CA VAL A 280 -11.66 -2.50 6.39
C VAL A 280 -13.03 -2.18 5.79
N LEU A 281 -13.40 -2.88 4.72
CA LEU A 281 -14.72 -2.68 4.09
C LEU A 281 -15.86 -3.04 5.05
N GLU A 282 -15.74 -4.12 5.82
CA GLU A 282 -16.73 -4.52 6.82
C GLU A 282 -16.81 -3.50 7.96
N ALA A 283 -15.67 -2.99 8.44
CA ALA A 283 -15.66 -1.95 9.46
C ALA A 283 -16.33 -0.66 8.98
N LEU A 284 -16.17 -0.28 7.71
CA LEU A 284 -16.76 0.93 7.13
C LEU A 284 -18.28 0.88 6.97
N VAL A 285 -18.88 -0.30 6.87
CA VAL A 285 -20.33 -0.47 6.78
C VAL A 285 -20.95 -0.96 8.09
N GLY A 286 -20.13 -1.25 9.10
CA GLY A 286 -20.53 -1.70 10.43
C GLY A 286 -21.03 -0.56 11.32
N PRO A 287 -21.52 -0.90 12.52
CA PRO A 287 -22.06 0.07 13.47
C PRO A 287 -21.03 1.09 13.95
N ASN A 288 -19.74 0.76 13.88
CA ASN A 288 -18.63 1.61 14.35
C ASN A 288 -17.92 2.36 13.21
N ALA A 289 -18.55 2.47 12.04
CA ALA A 289 -17.97 3.13 10.87
C ALA A 289 -17.49 4.57 11.14
N GLY A 290 -18.17 5.27 12.04
CA GLY A 290 -17.80 6.63 12.46
C GLY A 290 -16.53 6.72 13.31
N ALA A 291 -16.04 5.61 13.85
CA ALA A 291 -14.82 5.56 14.65
C ALA A 291 -13.55 5.41 13.80
N ILE A 292 -13.68 5.08 12.51
CA ILE A 292 -12.52 4.88 11.63
C ILE A 292 -11.83 6.22 11.37
N GLN A 293 -10.54 6.26 11.61
CA GLN A 293 -9.73 7.47 11.53
C GLN A 293 -8.67 7.37 10.43
N LEU A 294 -8.48 8.48 9.71
CA LEU A 294 -7.26 8.73 8.96
C LEU A 294 -6.25 9.39 9.88
N VAL A 295 -5.01 8.97 9.80
CA VAL A 295 -3.89 9.55 10.53
C VAL A 295 -2.74 9.82 9.57
N THR A 296 -2.02 10.89 9.80
CA THR A 296 -0.78 11.19 9.09
C THR A 296 0.44 10.82 9.95
N PRO A 297 1.63 10.66 9.37
CA PRO A 297 2.85 10.45 10.13
C PRO A 297 3.12 11.53 11.18
N ASN A 298 2.70 12.77 10.95
CA ASN A 298 2.87 13.86 11.89
C ASN A 298 1.91 13.76 13.06
N GLU A 299 0.65 13.36 12.83
CA GLU A 299 -0.37 13.17 13.88
C GLU A 299 -0.03 12.00 14.80
N THR A 300 0.53 10.92 14.25
CA THR A 300 0.96 9.76 15.06
C THR A 300 2.07 10.12 16.07
N ARG A 301 2.74 11.28 15.91
CA ARG A 301 3.72 11.81 16.86
C ARG A 301 3.09 12.50 18.07
N LEU A 302 1.96 13.18 17.85
CA LEU A 302 1.36 14.05 18.87
C LEU A 302 0.55 13.27 19.89
N GLY A 303 0.06 12.08 19.57
CA GLY A 303 -0.78 11.25 20.44
C GLY A 303 -0.08 10.62 21.65
N TYR A 304 1.24 10.80 21.81
CA TYR A 304 2.03 10.16 22.88
C TYR A 304 2.64 11.11 23.90
N THR A 305 2.22 12.37 23.94
CA THR A 305 2.76 13.34 24.92
C THR A 305 1.89 13.55 26.16
N SER A 306 0.81 12.77 26.38
CA SER A 306 -0.01 12.98 27.56
C SER A 306 -0.68 11.73 28.07
N SER A 307 0.10 10.83 28.65
CA SER A 307 -0.35 9.98 29.78
C SER A 307 0.88 9.38 30.45
N THR A 308 1.54 10.20 31.23
CA THR A 308 2.33 9.74 32.38
C THR A 308 1.40 9.51 33.54
#